data_0b42d129c35712ebc99fbc0d5f798957
#
_entry.id   0b42d129c35712ebc99fbc0d5f798957
#
_cell.length_a   1.000
_cell.length_b   1.000
_cell.length_c   1.000
_cell.angle_alpha   90.00
_cell.angle_beta   90.00
_cell.angle_gamma   90.00
#
_symmetry.space_group_name_H-M   'P 1'
#
loop_
_entity.id
_entity.type
_entity.pdbx_description
1 polymer ?
#
loop_
_entity_poly.entity_id
_entity_poly.type
_entity_poly.pdbx_seq_one_letter_code
_entity_poly.pdbx_strand_id
1 'polypeptide(L)'
;MNGPKDPAPASQGYRRGATSGRILVMSYLGTIAEGAAFVLLTPFLLRRLGPVAFGIWTLGVTLADWLQLLDFGIREAVLKFSAAFQARGDRPAIRRLASTALGMYGVIGLLAFAGGCILATVAVPILVDDRGAWPELRAAIVLLSASAAVSYPLGLSGSLLEGLLRFDLLNLLRVVHALVRLVLIVLALQSGYGVVGVACAELLARLVLHAMRWRALARAYPDVVPRIAFVPAEIIRLVDFGVWNGLRHVVEVATTRLFEPLLAIFAGLPAVGAFWAGRRLATMPAEAIGPLAAVLFPLASELDASRRDVSLRESLVKGTKFAWTVALPMALLLSLGAGPIQANWLGGRAPDAVGVLQVFAAVFLVIATSLPAESVLLGVGRTRLLAGCGTAQAVITLALGVPLTARLGAEGLAWGALVGAFFGQAIVQIPAAARACGLGAADLLRRALLPGVLSGLPVAVALWWTRDAVAPGGLAALAAWAGGGVAIYAGLFWRLGFDGEEREFLRIHARRVFVSLDPTRTEP
;
A
#
# COMPACT_ATOMS: atom_id res chain seq x y z
N MET A 1 37.05 -38.67 -15.84
CA MET A 1 36.19 -38.59 -17.03
C MET A 1 35.01 -37.67 -16.69
N ASN A 2 35.17 -36.41 -17.03
CA ASN A 2 34.10 -35.42 -16.85
C ASN A 2 33.37 -35.26 -18.19
N GLY A 3 32.14 -35.73 -18.28
CA GLY A 3 31.27 -35.49 -19.42
C GLY A 3 30.80 -34.03 -19.46
N PRO A 4 30.55 -33.46 -20.66
CA PRO A 4 30.14 -32.08 -20.80
C PRO A 4 28.72 -31.86 -20.21
N LYS A 5 28.58 -30.82 -19.36
CA LYS A 5 27.27 -30.35 -18.91
C LYS A 5 26.53 -29.75 -20.09
N ASP A 6 25.40 -30.37 -20.46
CA ASP A 6 24.50 -29.81 -21.46
C ASP A 6 24.04 -28.38 -21.05
N PRO A 7 24.07 -27.43 -21.99
CA PRO A 7 23.55 -26.09 -21.74
C PRO A 7 22.04 -26.18 -21.55
N ALA A 8 21.54 -25.58 -20.46
CA ALA A 8 20.12 -25.47 -20.17
C ALA A 8 19.37 -24.81 -21.36
N PRO A 9 18.25 -25.38 -21.82
CA PRO A 9 17.59 -24.92 -23.03
C PRO A 9 17.05 -23.48 -22.86
N ALA A 10 17.39 -22.61 -23.81
CA ALA A 10 16.98 -21.21 -23.90
C ALA A 10 15.45 -20.98 -23.82
N SER A 11 14.66 -22.03 -24.04
CA SER A 11 13.20 -22.02 -23.94
C SER A 11 12.65 -21.81 -22.51
N GLN A 12 13.43 -22.10 -21.46
CA GLN A 12 12.99 -21.87 -20.08
C GLN A 12 13.05 -20.38 -19.68
N GLY A 13 13.95 -19.60 -20.24
CA GLY A 13 14.05 -18.14 -20.01
C GLY A 13 12.87 -17.37 -20.61
N TYR A 14 12.44 -17.75 -21.81
CA TYR A 14 11.34 -17.09 -22.52
C TYR A 14 9.98 -17.36 -21.88
N ARG A 15 9.73 -18.60 -21.44
CA ARG A 15 8.49 -18.95 -20.69
C ARG A 15 8.41 -18.23 -19.34
N ARG A 16 9.52 -18.03 -18.63
CA ARG A 16 9.56 -17.26 -17.39
C ARG A 16 9.24 -15.78 -17.61
N GLY A 17 9.73 -15.16 -18.70
CA GLY A 17 9.47 -13.76 -19.05
C GLY A 17 7.98 -13.48 -19.36
N ALA A 18 7.37 -14.31 -20.21
CA ALA A 18 5.95 -14.18 -20.57
C ALA A 18 5.02 -14.41 -19.36
N THR A 19 5.36 -15.36 -18.48
CA THR A 19 4.62 -15.61 -17.24
C THR A 19 4.75 -14.44 -16.27
N SER A 20 5.92 -13.82 -16.15
CA SER A 20 6.18 -12.67 -15.30
C SER A 20 5.41 -11.42 -15.75
N GLY A 21 5.34 -11.16 -17.07
CA GLY A 21 4.57 -10.04 -17.62
C GLY A 21 3.07 -10.17 -17.33
N ARG A 22 2.49 -11.37 -17.50
CA ARG A 22 1.07 -11.63 -17.17
C ARG A 22 0.77 -11.46 -15.68
N ILE A 23 1.66 -11.91 -14.81
CA ILE A 23 1.53 -11.74 -13.35
C ILE A 23 1.52 -10.25 -13.00
N LEU A 24 2.44 -9.45 -13.57
CA LEU A 24 2.48 -8.01 -13.34
C LEU A 24 1.20 -7.32 -13.79
N VAL A 25 0.72 -7.58 -15.01
CA VAL A 25 -0.54 -6.99 -15.52
C VAL A 25 -1.71 -7.35 -14.61
N MET A 26 -1.85 -8.61 -14.21
CA MET A 26 -2.92 -9.04 -13.31
C MET A 26 -2.80 -8.41 -11.92
N SER A 27 -1.59 -8.19 -11.42
CA SER A 27 -1.33 -7.51 -10.15
C SER A 27 -1.80 -6.05 -10.20
N TYR A 28 -1.46 -5.32 -11.27
CA TYR A 28 -1.94 -3.96 -11.47
C TYR A 28 -3.46 -3.88 -11.64
N LEU A 29 -4.08 -4.83 -12.34
CA LEU A 29 -5.55 -4.88 -12.46
C LEU A 29 -6.22 -5.05 -11.10
N GLY A 30 -5.68 -5.89 -10.22
CA GLY A 30 -6.18 -6.04 -8.85
C GLY A 30 -6.08 -4.74 -8.04
N THR A 31 -4.93 -4.06 -8.10
CA THR A 31 -4.70 -2.78 -7.41
C THR A 31 -5.60 -1.67 -7.97
N ILE A 32 -5.77 -1.60 -9.28
CA ILE A 32 -6.67 -0.64 -9.93
C ILE A 32 -8.13 -0.90 -9.50
N ALA A 33 -8.57 -2.16 -9.43
CA ALA A 33 -9.92 -2.50 -9.00
C ALA A 33 -10.19 -2.09 -7.55
N GLU A 34 -9.25 -2.32 -6.63
CA GLU A 34 -9.34 -1.86 -5.24
C GLU A 34 -9.34 -0.34 -5.14
N GLY A 35 -8.48 0.33 -5.90
CA GLY A 35 -8.45 1.79 -5.99
C GLY A 35 -9.74 2.38 -6.55
N ALA A 36 -10.28 1.81 -7.62
CA ALA A 36 -11.55 2.22 -8.18
C ALA A 36 -12.72 2.01 -7.19
N ALA A 37 -12.73 0.86 -6.49
CA ALA A 37 -13.71 0.61 -5.44
C ALA A 37 -13.63 1.67 -4.33
N PHE A 38 -12.44 2.07 -3.89
CA PHE A 38 -12.26 3.14 -2.93
C PHE A 38 -12.81 4.48 -3.45
N VAL A 39 -12.44 4.87 -4.67
CA VAL A 39 -12.86 6.14 -5.28
C VAL A 39 -14.38 6.22 -5.45
N LEU A 40 -15.03 5.09 -5.76
CA LEU A 40 -16.48 5.02 -5.92
C LEU A 40 -17.22 4.93 -4.58
N LEU A 41 -16.72 4.11 -3.64
CA LEU A 41 -17.39 3.87 -2.36
C LEU A 41 -17.28 5.05 -1.39
N THR A 42 -16.14 5.74 -1.34
CA THR A 42 -15.93 6.81 -0.35
C THR A 42 -16.96 7.93 -0.45
N PRO A 43 -17.23 8.55 -1.62
CA PRO A 43 -18.27 9.58 -1.71
C PRO A 43 -19.66 9.01 -1.47
N PHE A 44 -19.92 7.77 -1.88
CA PHE A 44 -21.20 7.12 -1.64
C PHE A 44 -21.44 6.89 -0.15
N LEU A 45 -20.44 6.37 0.58
CA LEU A 45 -20.47 6.21 2.03
C LEU A 45 -20.71 7.56 2.72
N LEU A 46 -19.92 8.58 2.38
CA LEU A 46 -20.04 9.91 2.99
C LEU A 46 -21.41 10.56 2.72
N ARG A 47 -21.95 10.38 1.52
CA ARG A 47 -23.29 10.90 1.15
C ARG A 47 -24.42 10.21 1.90
N ARG A 48 -24.34 8.90 2.10
CA ARG A 48 -25.39 8.10 2.72
C ARG A 48 -25.32 8.10 4.23
N LEU A 49 -24.14 8.04 4.80
CA LEU A 49 -23.93 8.00 6.25
C LEU A 49 -23.88 9.41 6.88
N GLY A 50 -23.39 10.39 6.14
CA GLY A 50 -23.03 11.71 6.68
C GLY A 50 -21.66 11.70 7.38
N PRO A 51 -21.13 12.90 7.75
CA PRO A 51 -19.75 13.03 8.25
C PRO A 51 -19.48 12.30 9.56
N VAL A 52 -20.42 12.32 10.50
CA VAL A 52 -20.25 11.67 11.82
C VAL A 52 -20.20 10.15 11.68
N ALA A 53 -21.21 9.54 11.03
CA ALA A 53 -21.26 8.08 10.88
C ALA A 53 -20.15 7.56 9.94
N PHE A 54 -19.69 8.36 8.97
CA PHE A 54 -18.50 8.05 8.19
C PHE A 54 -17.24 8.09 9.05
N GLY A 55 -17.13 9.02 10.00
CA GLY A 55 -16.08 9.05 11.03
C GLY A 55 -16.11 7.81 11.94
N ILE A 56 -17.30 7.39 12.38
CA ILE A 56 -17.50 6.13 13.15
C ILE A 56 -16.97 4.93 12.34
N TRP A 57 -17.33 4.85 11.07
CA TRP A 57 -16.88 3.79 10.17
C TRP A 57 -15.34 3.76 10.04
N THR A 58 -14.72 4.89 9.74
CA THR A 58 -13.27 4.97 9.52
C THR A 58 -12.47 4.73 10.79
N LEU A 59 -12.95 5.22 11.95
CA LEU A 59 -12.35 4.93 13.26
C LEU A 59 -12.47 3.43 13.58
N GLY A 60 -13.64 2.83 13.36
CA GLY A 60 -13.87 1.40 13.58
C GLY A 60 -12.93 0.54 12.72
N VAL A 61 -12.75 0.87 11.43
CA VAL A 61 -11.78 0.20 10.55
C VAL A 61 -10.36 0.32 11.09
N THR A 62 -9.94 1.52 11.50
CA THR A 62 -8.57 1.73 12.03
C THR A 62 -8.32 0.94 13.32
N LEU A 63 -9.28 0.92 14.24
CA LEU A 63 -9.15 0.14 15.47
C LEU A 63 -9.13 -1.38 15.21
N ALA A 64 -9.94 -1.86 14.26
CA ALA A 64 -9.88 -3.26 13.83
C ALA A 64 -8.56 -3.61 13.11
N ASP A 65 -7.96 -2.66 12.39
CA ASP A 65 -6.65 -2.86 11.76
C ASP A 65 -5.51 -3.02 12.78
N TRP A 66 -5.64 -2.49 14.01
CA TRP A 66 -4.68 -2.75 15.08
C TRP A 66 -4.59 -4.23 15.46
N LEU A 67 -5.69 -4.95 15.30
CA LEU A 67 -5.69 -6.39 15.57
C LEU A 67 -4.76 -7.16 14.63
N GLN A 68 -4.42 -6.60 13.45
CA GLN A 68 -3.45 -7.21 12.53
C GLN A 68 -2.04 -7.33 13.14
N LEU A 69 -1.73 -6.57 14.19
CA LEU A 69 -0.47 -6.72 14.94
C LEU A 69 -0.31 -8.11 15.54
N LEU A 70 -1.41 -8.81 15.80
CA LEU A 70 -1.41 -10.17 16.33
C LEU A 70 -0.94 -11.24 15.32
N ASP A 71 -0.74 -10.87 14.05
CA ASP A 71 -0.17 -11.78 13.05
C ASP A 71 1.30 -12.15 13.34
N PHE A 72 2.04 -11.26 14.00
CA PHE A 72 3.46 -11.45 14.33
C PHE A 72 4.32 -11.96 13.16
N GLY A 73 3.97 -11.64 11.91
CA GLY A 73 4.72 -12.03 10.72
C GLY A 73 4.60 -13.52 10.35
N ILE A 74 3.62 -14.22 10.88
CA ILE A 74 3.35 -15.64 10.54
C ILE A 74 2.97 -15.76 9.06
N ARG A 75 2.25 -14.79 8.51
CA ARG A 75 1.88 -14.76 7.09
C ARG A 75 3.11 -14.81 6.19
N GLU A 76 4.10 -13.96 6.46
CA GLU A 76 5.34 -13.88 5.70
C GLU A 76 6.18 -15.14 5.87
N ALA A 77 6.17 -15.73 7.06
CA ALA A 77 6.81 -17.02 7.32
C ALA A 77 6.18 -18.15 6.49
N VAL A 78 4.85 -18.26 6.50
CA VAL A 78 4.11 -19.24 5.67
C VAL A 78 4.43 -19.04 4.19
N LEU A 79 4.39 -17.81 3.70
CA LEU A 79 4.72 -17.49 2.31
C LEU A 79 6.14 -17.96 1.95
N LYS A 80 7.14 -17.56 2.73
CA LYS A 80 8.55 -17.89 2.51
C LYS A 80 8.80 -19.39 2.50
N PHE A 81 8.34 -20.08 3.54
CA PHE A 81 8.63 -21.51 3.67
C PHE A 81 7.81 -22.35 2.70
N SER A 82 6.56 -21.97 2.39
CA SER A 82 5.77 -22.64 1.36
C SER A 82 6.42 -22.54 -0.01
N ALA A 83 6.95 -21.36 -0.39
CA ALA A 83 7.68 -21.20 -1.64
C ALA A 83 8.97 -22.03 -1.67
N ALA A 84 9.72 -22.11 -0.55
CA ALA A 84 10.93 -22.92 -0.45
C ALA A 84 10.64 -24.42 -0.55
N PHE A 85 9.58 -24.92 0.09
CA PHE A 85 9.15 -26.31 -0.02
C PHE A 85 8.59 -26.65 -1.40
N GLN A 86 7.85 -25.72 -2.01
CA GLN A 86 7.36 -25.87 -3.39
C GLN A 86 8.51 -26.03 -4.39
N ALA A 87 9.59 -25.26 -4.24
CA ALA A 87 10.78 -25.37 -5.09
C ALA A 87 11.47 -26.74 -4.98
N ARG A 88 11.32 -27.43 -3.82
CA ARG A 88 11.85 -28.77 -3.56
C ARG A 88 10.85 -29.89 -3.88
N GLY A 89 9.60 -29.55 -4.25
CA GLY A 89 8.54 -30.53 -4.47
C GLY A 89 8.01 -31.18 -3.20
N ASP A 90 8.36 -30.66 -1.99
CA ASP A 90 7.99 -31.25 -0.70
C ASP A 90 6.60 -30.76 -0.24
N ARG A 91 5.55 -31.29 -0.87
CA ARG A 91 4.16 -30.97 -0.52
C ARG A 91 3.74 -31.43 0.88
N PRO A 92 4.21 -32.59 1.42
CA PRO A 92 3.96 -32.94 2.80
C PRO A 92 4.49 -31.92 3.81
N ALA A 93 5.66 -31.30 3.57
CA ALA A 93 6.17 -30.23 4.42
C ALA A 93 5.30 -28.97 4.36
N ILE A 94 4.81 -28.58 3.16
CA ILE A 94 3.85 -27.47 3.02
C ILE A 94 2.60 -27.75 3.85
N ARG A 95 2.04 -28.95 3.76
CA ARG A 95 0.85 -29.32 4.53
C ARG A 95 1.08 -29.30 6.03
N ARG A 96 2.22 -29.81 6.55
CA ARG A 96 2.57 -29.76 7.99
C ARG A 96 2.69 -28.31 8.48
N LEU A 97 3.44 -27.48 7.76
CA LEU A 97 3.58 -26.05 8.04
C LEU A 97 2.22 -25.34 8.08
N ALA A 98 1.42 -25.53 7.02
CA ALA A 98 0.10 -24.91 6.89
C ALA A 98 -0.88 -25.39 7.98
N SER A 99 -0.80 -26.67 8.38
CA SER A 99 -1.63 -27.23 9.45
C SER A 99 -1.32 -26.60 10.81
N THR A 100 -0.04 -26.39 11.09
CA THR A 100 0.41 -25.70 12.31
C THR A 100 0.04 -24.22 12.28
N ALA A 101 0.23 -23.54 11.15
CA ALA A 101 -0.17 -22.16 10.98
C ALA A 101 -1.70 -21.98 11.14
N LEU A 102 -2.51 -22.92 10.65
CA LEU A 102 -3.97 -22.91 10.81
C LEU A 102 -4.36 -23.00 12.30
N GLY A 103 -3.71 -23.89 13.06
CA GLY A 103 -3.92 -23.99 14.52
C GLY A 103 -3.55 -22.71 15.26
N MET A 104 -2.38 -22.13 14.96
CA MET A 104 -1.93 -20.85 15.53
C MET A 104 -2.89 -19.71 15.18
N TYR A 105 -3.32 -19.62 13.94
CA TYR A 105 -4.27 -18.60 13.49
C TYR A 105 -5.67 -18.77 14.10
N GLY A 106 -6.07 -20.00 14.44
CA GLY A 106 -7.30 -20.23 15.22
C GLY A 106 -7.23 -19.56 16.60
N VAL A 107 -6.10 -19.71 17.30
CA VAL A 107 -5.87 -19.05 18.61
C VAL A 107 -5.77 -17.53 18.43
N ILE A 108 -4.98 -17.05 17.47
CA ILE A 108 -4.81 -15.63 17.19
C ILE A 108 -6.14 -14.98 16.82
N GLY A 109 -6.98 -15.65 16.03
CA GLY A 109 -8.31 -15.16 15.68
C GLY A 109 -9.21 -14.98 16.91
N LEU A 110 -9.20 -15.92 17.85
CA LEU A 110 -9.93 -15.79 19.12
C LEU A 110 -9.40 -14.63 19.96
N LEU A 111 -8.08 -14.48 20.06
CA LEU A 111 -7.45 -13.35 20.75
C LEU A 111 -7.79 -12.00 20.09
N ALA A 112 -7.80 -11.96 18.75
CA ALA A 112 -8.19 -10.77 17.99
C ALA A 112 -9.65 -10.40 18.26
N PHE A 113 -10.56 -11.36 18.28
CA PHE A 113 -11.96 -11.10 18.60
C PHE A 113 -12.13 -10.59 20.03
N ALA A 114 -11.49 -11.25 21.01
CA ALA A 114 -11.50 -10.82 22.40
C ALA A 114 -10.90 -9.40 22.55
N GLY A 115 -9.77 -9.13 21.91
CA GLY A 115 -9.15 -7.81 21.87
C GLY A 115 -10.07 -6.74 21.26
N GLY A 116 -10.78 -7.08 20.20
CA GLY A 116 -11.79 -6.21 19.59
C GLY A 116 -12.96 -5.90 20.52
N CYS A 117 -13.45 -6.89 21.26
CA CYS A 117 -14.48 -6.67 22.28
C CYS A 117 -13.98 -5.76 23.43
N ILE A 118 -12.72 -5.94 23.84
CA ILE A 118 -12.07 -5.05 24.82
C ILE A 118 -11.95 -3.63 24.26
N LEU A 119 -11.48 -3.47 23.03
CA LEU A 119 -11.42 -2.15 22.37
C LEU A 119 -12.79 -1.49 22.28
N ALA A 120 -13.83 -2.24 21.91
CA ALA A 120 -15.20 -1.71 21.84
C ALA A 120 -15.73 -1.24 23.20
N THR A 121 -15.32 -1.85 24.29
CA THR A 121 -15.79 -1.49 25.64
C THR A 121 -14.93 -0.43 26.30
N VAL A 122 -13.61 -0.52 26.18
CA VAL A 122 -12.65 0.33 26.89
C VAL A 122 -12.24 1.55 26.07
N ALA A 123 -11.95 1.38 24.77
CA ALA A 123 -11.43 2.48 23.97
C ALA A 123 -12.53 3.48 23.55
N VAL A 124 -13.74 3.01 23.27
CA VAL A 124 -14.83 3.89 22.79
C VAL A 124 -15.14 5.04 23.75
N PRO A 125 -15.30 4.82 25.07
CA PRO A 125 -15.53 5.92 26.00
C PRO A 125 -14.38 6.90 26.17
N ILE A 126 -13.15 6.46 25.83
CA ILE A 126 -11.93 7.31 25.91
C ILE A 126 -11.78 8.15 24.65
N LEU A 127 -12.13 7.57 23.49
CA LEU A 127 -11.90 8.18 22.19
C LEU A 127 -13.02 9.12 21.74
N VAL A 128 -14.26 8.91 22.23
CA VAL A 128 -15.44 9.62 21.72
C VAL A 128 -16.29 10.11 22.87
N ASP A 129 -16.41 11.43 22.99
CA ASP A 129 -17.23 12.08 24.03
C ASP A 129 -18.74 11.91 23.78
N ASP A 130 -19.14 11.89 22.49
CA ASP A 130 -20.55 11.72 22.11
C ASP A 130 -21.05 10.31 22.43
N ARG A 131 -21.77 10.19 23.54
CA ARG A 131 -22.37 8.93 23.97
C ARG A 131 -23.41 8.36 22.99
N GLY A 132 -24.03 9.21 22.17
CA GLY A 132 -24.96 8.80 21.13
C GLY A 132 -24.30 7.96 20.03
N ALA A 133 -23.02 8.19 19.75
CA ALA A 133 -22.24 7.45 18.76
C ALA A 133 -21.72 6.08 19.28
N TRP A 134 -21.70 5.84 20.59
CA TRP A 134 -21.10 4.64 21.19
C TRP A 134 -21.71 3.31 20.71
N PRO A 135 -23.05 3.14 20.65
CA PRO A 135 -23.64 1.87 20.24
C PRO A 135 -23.23 1.48 18.82
N GLU A 136 -23.26 2.43 17.89
CA GLU A 136 -22.88 2.21 16.49
C GLU A 136 -21.38 1.89 16.35
N LEU A 137 -20.51 2.66 17.02
CA LEU A 137 -19.07 2.45 16.98
C LEU A 137 -18.69 1.11 17.62
N ARG A 138 -19.28 0.73 18.75
CA ARG A 138 -19.07 -0.56 19.40
C ARG A 138 -19.48 -1.72 18.50
N ALA A 139 -20.66 -1.64 17.89
CA ALA A 139 -21.13 -2.66 16.96
C ALA A 139 -20.22 -2.78 15.73
N ALA A 140 -19.77 -1.65 15.17
CA ALA A 140 -18.84 -1.63 14.06
C ALA A 140 -17.49 -2.29 14.43
N ILE A 141 -16.90 -1.94 15.59
CA ILE A 141 -15.65 -2.52 16.08
C ILE A 141 -15.80 -4.03 16.28
N VAL A 142 -16.86 -4.50 16.92
CA VAL A 142 -17.09 -5.94 17.16
C VAL A 142 -17.24 -6.70 15.84
N LEU A 143 -18.02 -6.20 14.88
CA LEU A 143 -18.20 -6.83 13.58
C LEU A 143 -16.92 -6.85 12.75
N LEU A 144 -16.16 -5.74 12.73
CA LEU A 144 -14.89 -5.66 12.03
C LEU A 144 -13.82 -6.53 12.71
N SER A 145 -13.85 -6.64 14.05
CA SER A 145 -13.00 -7.56 14.80
C SER A 145 -13.34 -9.02 14.53
N ALA A 146 -14.63 -9.35 14.39
CA ALA A 146 -15.07 -10.67 13.95
C ALA A 146 -14.56 -10.95 12.51
N SER A 147 -14.62 -9.96 11.63
CA SER A 147 -14.08 -10.06 10.28
C SER A 147 -12.55 -10.31 10.29
N ALA A 148 -11.81 -9.62 11.14
CA ALA A 148 -10.37 -9.84 11.33
C ALA A 148 -10.10 -11.23 11.90
N ALA A 149 -10.80 -11.62 12.97
CA ALA A 149 -10.66 -12.91 13.63
C ALA A 149 -10.85 -14.10 12.69
N VAL A 150 -11.87 -14.05 11.86
CA VAL A 150 -12.15 -15.08 10.84
C VAL A 150 -11.12 -15.03 9.72
N SER A 151 -10.58 -13.85 9.39
CA SER A 151 -9.58 -13.68 8.34
C SER A 151 -8.23 -14.31 8.69
N TYR A 152 -7.88 -14.53 9.96
CA TYR A 152 -6.65 -15.21 10.34
C TYR A 152 -6.62 -16.66 9.83
N PRO A 153 -7.49 -17.57 10.29
CA PRO A 153 -7.45 -18.96 9.83
C PRO A 153 -7.84 -19.10 8.36
N LEU A 154 -8.85 -18.37 7.90
CA LEU A 154 -9.31 -18.49 6.51
C LEU A 154 -8.38 -17.80 5.51
N GLY A 155 -7.68 -16.74 5.92
CA GLY A 155 -6.70 -16.01 5.10
C GLY A 155 -5.46 -16.82 4.76
N LEU A 156 -5.15 -17.88 5.52
CA LEU A 156 -4.06 -18.80 5.26
C LEU A 156 -4.07 -19.35 3.82
N SER A 157 -5.26 -19.59 3.26
CA SER A 157 -5.42 -20.02 1.86
C SER A 157 -4.79 -19.04 0.87
N GLY A 158 -4.85 -17.73 1.17
CA GLY A 158 -4.20 -16.69 0.36
C GLY A 158 -2.69 -16.79 0.40
N SER A 159 -2.10 -16.91 1.60
CA SER A 159 -0.64 -17.06 1.79
C SER A 159 -0.10 -18.33 1.14
N LEU A 160 -0.86 -19.43 1.19
CA LEU A 160 -0.49 -20.68 0.52
C LEU A 160 -0.53 -20.54 -1.01
N LEU A 161 -1.58 -19.96 -1.58
CA LEU A 161 -1.66 -19.69 -3.01
C LEU A 161 -0.55 -18.76 -3.50
N GLU A 162 -0.18 -17.76 -2.70
CA GLU A 162 0.94 -16.86 -2.96
C GLU A 162 2.29 -17.61 -2.93
N GLY A 163 2.53 -18.44 -1.92
CA GLY A 163 3.71 -19.32 -1.83
C GLY A 163 3.78 -20.38 -2.93
N LEU A 164 2.64 -20.80 -3.47
CA LEU A 164 2.54 -21.67 -4.64
C LEU A 164 2.61 -20.91 -5.98
N LEU A 165 2.92 -19.59 -5.92
CA LEU A 165 3.07 -18.69 -7.07
C LEU A 165 1.81 -18.55 -7.95
N ARG A 166 0.61 -18.75 -7.39
CA ARG A 166 -0.68 -18.62 -8.08
C ARG A 166 -1.22 -17.18 -8.00
N PHE A 167 -0.39 -16.22 -8.38
CA PHE A 167 -0.75 -14.79 -8.42
C PHE A 167 -1.88 -14.49 -9.41
N ASP A 168 -1.99 -15.28 -10.49
CA ASP A 168 -3.08 -15.22 -11.45
C ASP A 168 -4.45 -15.34 -10.78
N LEU A 169 -4.59 -16.36 -9.96
CA LEU A 169 -5.82 -16.66 -9.24
C LEU A 169 -6.08 -15.64 -8.11
N LEU A 170 -5.04 -15.29 -7.36
CA LEU A 170 -5.17 -14.32 -6.27
C LEU A 170 -5.66 -12.97 -6.77
N ASN A 171 -5.10 -12.47 -7.88
CA ASN A 171 -5.50 -11.19 -8.45
C ASN A 171 -6.90 -11.22 -9.05
N LEU A 172 -7.30 -12.31 -9.70
CA LEU A 172 -8.68 -12.50 -10.17
C LEU A 172 -9.67 -12.46 -8.99
N LEU A 173 -9.38 -13.21 -7.92
CA LEU A 173 -10.22 -13.23 -6.73
C LEU A 173 -10.27 -11.88 -6.00
N ARG A 174 -9.21 -11.08 -6.09
CA ARG A 174 -9.18 -9.70 -5.58
C ARG A 174 -10.16 -8.80 -6.32
N VAL A 175 -10.19 -8.88 -7.65
CA VAL A 175 -11.16 -8.13 -8.46
C VAL A 175 -12.60 -8.55 -8.13
N VAL A 176 -12.87 -9.85 -8.07
CA VAL A 176 -14.21 -10.37 -7.69
C VAL A 176 -14.60 -9.89 -6.29
N HIS A 177 -13.67 -9.92 -5.33
CA HIS A 177 -13.91 -9.42 -3.98
C HIS A 177 -14.26 -7.92 -3.97
N ALA A 178 -13.54 -7.09 -4.73
CA ALA A 178 -13.84 -5.66 -4.82
C ALA A 178 -15.26 -5.41 -5.34
N LEU A 179 -15.70 -6.17 -6.34
CA LEU A 179 -17.07 -6.09 -6.87
C LEU A 179 -18.12 -6.57 -5.88
N VAL A 180 -17.91 -7.72 -5.25
CA VAL A 180 -18.83 -8.27 -4.23
C VAL A 180 -18.96 -7.29 -3.05
N ARG A 181 -17.85 -6.75 -2.57
CA ARG A 181 -17.81 -5.74 -1.51
C ARG A 181 -18.60 -4.49 -1.89
N LEU A 182 -18.39 -3.97 -3.11
CA LEU A 182 -19.12 -2.82 -3.63
C LEU A 182 -20.63 -3.06 -3.61
N VAL A 183 -21.08 -4.19 -4.16
CA VAL A 183 -22.49 -4.54 -4.23
C VAL A 183 -23.11 -4.68 -2.83
N LEU A 184 -22.46 -5.42 -1.93
CA LEU A 184 -22.96 -5.64 -0.57
C LEU A 184 -23.07 -4.34 0.23
N ILE A 185 -22.08 -3.45 0.14
CA ILE A 185 -22.11 -2.14 0.81
C ILE A 185 -23.24 -1.27 0.24
N VAL A 186 -23.39 -1.23 -1.08
CA VAL A 186 -24.48 -0.45 -1.71
C VAL A 186 -25.85 -0.96 -1.26
N LEU A 187 -26.05 -2.27 -1.26
CA LEU A 187 -27.30 -2.89 -0.80
C LEU A 187 -27.56 -2.59 0.69
N ALA A 188 -26.58 -2.74 1.56
CA ALA A 188 -26.71 -2.46 2.99
C ALA A 188 -27.13 -1.00 3.26
N LEU A 189 -26.52 -0.05 2.55
CA LEU A 189 -26.84 1.37 2.70
C LEU A 189 -28.18 1.77 2.07
N GLN A 190 -28.57 1.15 0.96
CA GLN A 190 -29.90 1.36 0.36
C GLN A 190 -31.02 0.82 1.27
N SER A 191 -30.74 -0.25 1.99
CA SER A 191 -31.67 -0.84 2.98
C SER A 191 -31.72 -0.11 4.32
N GLY A 192 -30.93 0.97 4.48
CA GLY A 192 -30.97 1.81 5.69
C GLY A 192 -30.21 1.27 6.92
N TYR A 193 -29.38 0.23 6.76
CA TYR A 193 -28.67 -0.40 7.89
C TYR A 193 -27.44 0.41 8.42
N GLY A 194 -27.18 1.60 7.88
CA GLY A 194 -26.12 2.50 8.38
C GLY A 194 -24.72 1.87 8.45
N VAL A 195 -23.94 2.28 9.45
CA VAL A 195 -22.56 1.80 9.68
C VAL A 195 -22.53 0.30 9.99
N VAL A 196 -23.49 -0.19 10.74
CA VAL A 196 -23.58 -1.61 11.10
C VAL A 196 -23.77 -2.48 9.85
N GLY A 197 -24.62 -2.02 8.94
CA GLY A 197 -24.83 -2.69 7.63
C GLY A 197 -23.57 -2.74 6.80
N VAL A 198 -22.77 -1.65 6.78
CA VAL A 198 -21.48 -1.62 6.10
C VAL A 198 -20.49 -2.60 6.73
N ALA A 199 -20.43 -2.69 8.05
CA ALA A 199 -19.56 -3.64 8.75
C ALA A 199 -19.96 -5.10 8.49
N CYS A 200 -21.27 -5.40 8.44
CA CYS A 200 -21.77 -6.72 8.03
C CYS A 200 -21.40 -7.04 6.57
N ALA A 201 -21.55 -6.08 5.66
CA ALA A 201 -21.18 -6.24 4.26
C ALA A 201 -19.68 -6.54 4.08
N GLU A 202 -18.81 -5.87 4.84
CA GLU A 202 -17.36 -6.17 4.88
C GLU A 202 -17.08 -7.59 5.36
N LEU A 203 -17.70 -8.01 6.44
CA LEU A 203 -17.55 -9.37 6.96
C LEU A 203 -18.00 -10.40 5.92
N LEU A 204 -19.17 -10.23 5.31
CA LEU A 204 -19.68 -11.13 4.29
C LEU A 204 -18.79 -11.16 3.02
N ALA A 205 -18.33 -10.00 2.55
CA ALA A 205 -17.42 -9.93 1.40
C ALA A 205 -16.12 -10.69 1.66
N ARG A 206 -15.54 -10.56 2.86
CA ARG A 206 -14.34 -11.31 3.27
C ARG A 206 -14.59 -12.81 3.38
N LEU A 207 -15.73 -13.23 3.93
CA LEU A 207 -16.10 -14.65 3.99
C LEU A 207 -16.21 -15.24 2.58
N VAL A 208 -16.85 -14.54 1.64
CA VAL A 208 -16.94 -14.96 0.23
C VAL A 208 -15.55 -15.10 -0.39
N LEU A 209 -14.66 -14.11 -0.20
CA LEU A 209 -13.29 -14.15 -0.70
C LEU A 209 -12.54 -15.38 -0.17
N HIS A 210 -12.59 -15.60 1.14
CA HIS A 210 -11.91 -16.73 1.76
C HIS A 210 -12.48 -18.07 1.31
N ALA A 211 -13.80 -18.20 1.20
CA ALA A 211 -14.44 -19.40 0.67
C ALA A 211 -13.98 -19.70 -0.76
N MET A 212 -13.89 -18.69 -1.61
CA MET A 212 -13.38 -18.83 -2.98
C MET A 212 -11.91 -19.26 -3.00
N ARG A 213 -11.05 -18.66 -2.15
CA ARG A 213 -9.62 -19.03 -2.04
C ARG A 213 -9.46 -20.48 -1.56
N TRP A 214 -10.18 -20.88 -0.53
CA TRP A 214 -10.15 -22.25 -0.03
C TRP A 214 -10.63 -23.27 -1.08
N ARG A 215 -11.73 -22.96 -1.79
CA ARG A 215 -12.21 -23.80 -2.88
C ARG A 215 -11.18 -23.92 -4.01
N ALA A 216 -10.51 -22.83 -4.34
CA ALA A 216 -9.47 -22.82 -5.35
C ALA A 216 -8.24 -23.63 -4.92
N LEU A 217 -7.78 -23.46 -3.67
CA LEU A 217 -6.69 -24.23 -3.09
C LEU A 217 -7.02 -25.74 -3.07
N ALA A 218 -8.21 -26.11 -2.58
CA ALA A 218 -8.62 -27.51 -2.47
C ALA A 218 -8.76 -28.20 -3.83
N ARG A 219 -9.14 -27.45 -4.88
CA ARG A 219 -9.23 -28.01 -6.25
C ARG A 219 -7.88 -28.16 -6.91
N ALA A 220 -7.00 -27.17 -6.76
CA ALA A 220 -5.71 -27.15 -7.45
C ALA A 220 -4.63 -27.95 -6.72
N TYR A 221 -4.71 -28.03 -5.38
CA TYR A 221 -3.69 -28.63 -4.51
C TYR A 221 -4.34 -29.39 -3.33
N PRO A 222 -5.09 -30.47 -3.57
CA PRO A 222 -5.82 -31.21 -2.53
C PRO A 222 -4.89 -31.81 -1.47
N ASP A 223 -3.68 -32.15 -1.85
CA ASP A 223 -2.61 -32.68 -1.02
C ASP A 223 -1.98 -31.66 -0.05
N VAL A 224 -2.16 -30.35 -0.31
CA VAL A 224 -1.64 -29.25 0.52
C VAL A 224 -2.69 -28.74 1.52
N VAL A 225 -3.97 -29.11 1.36
CA VAL A 225 -5.04 -28.66 2.26
C VAL A 225 -4.73 -29.03 3.71
N PRO A 226 -4.60 -28.02 4.62
CA PRO A 226 -4.20 -28.25 5.98
C PRO A 226 -5.33 -28.84 6.84
N ARG A 227 -4.95 -29.49 7.92
CA ARG A 227 -5.81 -29.86 9.05
C ARG A 227 -5.21 -29.22 10.31
N ILE A 228 -6.05 -28.81 11.25
CA ILE A 228 -5.56 -28.20 12.50
C ILE A 228 -4.56 -29.14 13.17
N ALA A 229 -3.35 -28.65 13.39
CA ALA A 229 -2.30 -29.38 14.09
C ALA A 229 -1.38 -28.37 14.81
N PHE A 230 -0.64 -28.86 15.82
CA PHE A 230 0.37 -28.09 16.54
C PHE A 230 1.67 -28.90 16.56
N VAL A 231 2.53 -28.68 15.57
CA VAL A 231 3.83 -29.34 15.48
C VAL A 231 4.90 -28.40 16.06
N PRO A 232 5.54 -28.75 17.20
CA PRO A 232 6.47 -27.82 17.88
C PRO A 232 7.59 -27.29 17.00
N ALA A 233 8.18 -28.11 16.16
CA ALA A 233 9.23 -27.71 15.24
C ALA A 233 8.77 -26.65 14.21
N GLU A 234 7.52 -26.75 13.73
CA GLU A 234 6.96 -25.77 12.80
C GLU A 234 6.53 -24.51 13.53
N ILE A 235 6.05 -24.59 14.78
CA ILE A 235 5.76 -23.42 15.64
C ILE A 235 7.04 -22.60 15.82
N ILE A 236 8.13 -23.24 16.25
CA ILE A 236 9.41 -22.55 16.45
C ILE A 236 9.87 -21.89 15.14
N ARG A 237 9.77 -22.59 14.02
CA ARG A 237 10.14 -22.05 12.69
C ARG A 237 9.34 -20.80 12.32
N LEU A 238 8.01 -20.83 12.54
CA LEU A 238 7.11 -19.74 12.22
C LEU A 238 7.35 -18.52 13.13
N VAL A 239 7.52 -18.77 14.44
CA VAL A 239 7.73 -17.72 15.45
C VAL A 239 9.11 -17.07 15.30
N ASP A 240 10.17 -17.86 15.15
CA ASP A 240 11.55 -17.35 15.02
C ASP A 240 11.68 -16.40 13.82
N PHE A 241 11.12 -16.77 12.68
CA PHE A 241 11.09 -15.87 11.52
C PHE A 241 10.11 -14.70 11.71
N GLY A 242 8.94 -14.96 12.31
CA GLY A 242 7.85 -14.01 12.43
C GLY A 242 8.15 -12.86 13.39
N VAL A 243 8.78 -13.09 14.53
CA VAL A 243 9.02 -12.09 15.59
C VAL A 243 9.75 -10.85 15.07
N TRP A 244 10.81 -11.04 14.31
CA TRP A 244 11.59 -9.91 13.76
C TRP A 244 10.80 -9.09 12.73
N ASN A 245 9.98 -9.76 11.92
CA ASN A 245 9.12 -9.10 10.96
C ASN A 245 7.91 -8.42 11.64
N GLY A 246 7.36 -9.07 12.67
CA GLY A 246 6.31 -8.53 13.50
C GLY A 246 6.71 -7.24 14.23
N LEU A 247 7.94 -7.17 14.77
CA LEU A 247 8.44 -5.95 15.41
C LEU A 247 8.49 -4.75 14.43
N ARG A 248 8.90 -4.98 13.19
CA ARG A 248 8.85 -3.96 12.14
C ARG A 248 7.41 -3.51 11.88
N HIS A 249 6.47 -4.44 11.86
CA HIS A 249 5.05 -4.15 11.64
C HIS A 249 4.42 -3.36 12.79
N VAL A 250 4.83 -3.63 14.03
CA VAL A 250 4.41 -2.82 15.19
C VAL A 250 4.81 -1.35 15.02
N VAL A 251 6.05 -1.09 14.62
CA VAL A 251 6.53 0.29 14.35
C VAL A 251 5.71 0.94 13.24
N GLU A 252 5.45 0.23 12.15
CA GLU A 252 4.65 0.72 11.03
C GLU A 252 3.23 1.11 11.47
N VAL A 253 2.54 0.24 12.21
CA VAL A 253 1.19 0.52 12.72
C VAL A 253 1.20 1.68 13.70
N ALA A 254 2.16 1.73 14.61
CA ALA A 254 2.30 2.86 15.55
C ALA A 254 2.51 4.20 14.82
N THR A 255 3.18 4.20 13.68
CA THR A 255 3.44 5.43 12.91
C THR A 255 2.31 5.84 11.98
N THR A 256 1.46 4.89 11.55
CA THR A 256 0.45 5.15 10.51
C THR A 256 -0.99 5.04 10.99
N ARG A 257 -1.26 4.30 12.08
CA ARG A 257 -2.61 3.98 12.56
C ARG A 257 -3.00 4.64 13.88
N LEU A 258 -2.12 5.50 14.43
CA LEU A 258 -2.46 6.31 15.62
C LEU A 258 -3.20 7.60 15.26
N PHE A 259 -3.22 8.00 14.00
CA PHE A 259 -3.75 9.28 13.57
C PHE A 259 -5.25 9.39 13.81
N GLU A 260 -6.04 8.40 13.41
CA GLU A 260 -7.49 8.42 13.54
C GLU A 260 -7.97 8.42 15.01
N PRO A 261 -7.41 7.59 15.91
CA PRO A 261 -7.73 7.69 17.34
C PRO A 261 -7.36 9.05 17.97
N LEU A 262 -6.20 9.60 17.63
CA LEU A 262 -5.82 10.93 18.13
C LEU A 262 -6.77 12.01 17.63
N LEU A 263 -7.17 11.95 16.37
CA LEU A 263 -8.15 12.88 15.82
C LEU A 263 -9.54 12.72 16.46
N ALA A 264 -9.94 11.51 16.79
CA ALA A 264 -11.21 11.29 17.49
C ALA A 264 -11.25 12.02 18.83
N ILE A 265 -10.14 12.04 19.58
CA ILE A 265 -10.00 12.72 20.87
C ILE A 265 -9.97 14.25 20.70
N PHE A 266 -9.16 14.76 19.76
CA PHE A 266 -8.86 16.20 19.71
C PHE A 266 -9.70 17.00 18.71
N ALA A 267 -10.26 16.35 17.68
CA ALA A 267 -10.97 17.03 16.59
C ALA A 267 -12.35 16.42 16.27
N GLY A 268 -12.71 15.29 16.90
CA GLY A 268 -14.00 14.63 16.75
C GLY A 268 -14.15 13.77 15.49
N LEU A 269 -15.25 13.03 15.44
CA LEU A 269 -15.53 12.01 14.40
C LEU A 269 -15.57 12.55 12.96
N PRO A 270 -16.14 13.73 12.65
CA PRO A 270 -16.11 14.25 11.28
C PRO A 270 -14.70 14.47 10.75
N ALA A 271 -13.78 14.95 11.62
CA ALA A 271 -12.38 15.16 11.26
C ALA A 271 -11.64 13.85 10.97
N VAL A 272 -11.98 12.76 11.68
CA VAL A 272 -11.44 11.42 11.42
C VAL A 272 -11.77 10.96 10.00
N GLY A 273 -13.03 11.09 9.59
CA GLY A 273 -13.48 10.70 8.26
C GLY A 273 -12.84 11.53 7.14
N ALA A 274 -12.78 12.86 7.33
CA ALA A 274 -12.14 13.79 6.39
C ALA A 274 -10.65 13.49 6.23
N PHE A 275 -9.94 13.29 7.34
CA PHE A 275 -8.52 12.93 7.37
C PHE A 275 -8.26 11.60 6.65
N TRP A 276 -9.05 10.57 6.97
CA TRP A 276 -8.90 9.26 6.36
C TRP A 276 -9.06 9.32 4.84
N ALA A 277 -10.10 10.03 4.34
CA ALA A 277 -10.35 10.19 2.92
C ALA A 277 -9.23 10.96 2.21
N GLY A 278 -8.79 12.10 2.76
CA GLY A 278 -7.71 12.91 2.20
C GLY A 278 -6.38 12.17 2.19
N ARG A 279 -6.00 11.56 3.32
CA ARG A 279 -4.77 10.77 3.44
C ARG A 279 -4.76 9.57 2.48
N ARG A 280 -5.84 8.79 2.44
CA ARG A 280 -5.91 7.60 1.58
C ARG A 280 -5.80 7.95 0.11
N LEU A 281 -6.46 9.02 -0.33
CA LEU A 281 -6.35 9.50 -1.71
C LEU A 281 -4.92 9.95 -2.05
N ALA A 282 -4.27 10.68 -1.12
CA ALA A 282 -2.90 11.15 -1.32
C ALA A 282 -1.87 10.01 -1.36
N THR A 283 -2.11 8.90 -0.66
CA THR A 283 -1.17 7.78 -0.59
C THR A 283 -1.38 6.70 -1.66
N MET A 284 -2.54 6.64 -2.32
CA MET A 284 -2.81 5.68 -3.40
C MET A 284 -1.75 5.66 -4.51
N PRO A 285 -1.22 6.80 -4.98
CA PRO A 285 -0.19 6.79 -6.02
C PRO A 285 1.10 6.08 -5.64
N ALA A 286 1.38 5.89 -4.34
CA ALA A 286 2.55 5.13 -3.88
C ALA A 286 2.50 3.67 -4.34
N GLU A 287 1.31 3.12 -4.53
CA GLU A 287 1.11 1.76 -5.04
C GLU A 287 1.62 1.58 -6.49
N ALA A 288 1.64 2.66 -7.27
CA ALA A 288 2.22 2.66 -8.62
C ALA A 288 3.76 2.62 -8.62
N ILE A 289 4.39 3.13 -7.55
CA ILE A 289 5.85 3.20 -7.41
C ILE A 289 6.40 1.97 -6.68
N GLY A 290 5.59 1.29 -5.88
CA GLY A 290 5.99 0.13 -5.08
C GLY A 290 6.76 -0.96 -5.84
N PRO A 291 6.37 -1.36 -7.06
CA PRO A 291 7.11 -2.34 -7.85
C PRO A 291 8.57 -1.94 -8.16
N LEU A 292 8.89 -0.65 -8.19
CA LEU A 292 10.27 -0.18 -8.33
C LEU A 292 11.15 -0.63 -7.16
N ALA A 293 10.64 -0.52 -5.92
CA ALA A 293 11.37 -0.97 -4.74
C ALA A 293 11.61 -2.48 -4.74
N ALA A 294 10.64 -3.27 -5.24
CA ALA A 294 10.75 -4.72 -5.36
C ALA A 294 11.87 -5.17 -6.33
N VAL A 295 12.20 -4.35 -7.33
CA VAL A 295 13.30 -4.60 -8.26
C VAL A 295 14.62 -4.06 -7.74
N LEU A 296 14.61 -2.85 -7.17
CA LEU A 296 15.84 -2.18 -6.71
C LEU A 296 16.49 -2.87 -5.51
N PHE A 297 15.73 -3.43 -4.59
CA PHE A 297 16.28 -4.08 -3.40
C PHE A 297 17.18 -5.29 -3.72
N PRO A 298 16.72 -6.31 -4.49
CA PRO A 298 17.59 -7.44 -4.87
C PRO A 298 18.79 -6.99 -5.73
N LEU A 299 18.57 -6.04 -6.64
CA LEU A 299 19.62 -5.49 -7.49
C LEU A 299 20.70 -4.81 -6.66
N ALA A 300 20.32 -3.99 -5.68
CA ALA A 300 21.27 -3.32 -4.78
C ALA A 300 22.09 -4.33 -3.98
N SER A 301 21.46 -5.41 -3.49
CA SER A 301 22.15 -6.47 -2.76
C SER A 301 23.15 -7.24 -3.63
N GLU A 302 22.80 -7.52 -4.88
CA GLU A 302 23.70 -8.17 -5.86
C GLU A 302 24.88 -7.27 -6.22
N LEU A 303 24.64 -5.99 -6.48
CA LEU A 303 25.66 -5.03 -6.84
C LEU A 303 26.64 -4.76 -5.70
N ASP A 304 26.16 -4.67 -4.45
CA ASP A 304 26.97 -4.53 -3.25
C ASP A 304 27.88 -5.76 -3.06
N ALA A 305 27.29 -6.97 -3.10
CA ALA A 305 28.04 -8.22 -2.98
C ALA A 305 29.12 -8.39 -4.08
N SER A 306 28.86 -7.89 -5.28
CA SER A 306 29.80 -7.92 -6.41
C SER A 306 30.78 -6.73 -6.47
N ARG A 307 30.74 -5.83 -5.49
CA ARG A 307 31.55 -4.59 -5.41
C ARG A 307 31.47 -3.72 -6.66
N ARG A 308 30.27 -3.64 -7.26
CA ARG A 308 30.00 -2.81 -8.43
C ARG A 308 29.46 -1.43 -8.02
N ASP A 309 30.28 -0.64 -7.35
CA ASP A 309 29.90 0.65 -6.76
C ASP A 309 29.33 1.64 -7.78
N VAL A 310 29.90 1.68 -9.00
CA VAL A 310 29.41 2.55 -10.09
C VAL A 310 27.98 2.17 -10.50
N SER A 311 27.70 0.88 -10.63
CA SER A 311 26.37 0.39 -11.00
C SER A 311 25.35 0.61 -9.88
N LEU A 312 25.76 0.49 -8.61
CA LEU A 312 24.90 0.78 -7.44
C LEU A 312 24.55 2.27 -7.38
N ARG A 313 25.53 3.15 -7.61
CA ARG A 313 25.35 4.59 -7.72
C ARG A 313 24.36 4.98 -8.80
N GLU A 314 24.52 4.42 -10.01
CA GLU A 314 23.60 4.68 -11.13
C GLU A 314 22.18 4.17 -10.82
N SER A 315 22.04 3.01 -10.19
CA SER A 315 20.75 2.45 -9.79
C SER A 315 20.03 3.37 -8.81
N LEU A 316 20.74 3.97 -7.84
CA LEU A 316 20.17 4.96 -6.93
C LEU A 316 19.70 6.22 -7.67
N VAL A 317 20.54 6.78 -8.56
CA VAL A 317 20.20 8.00 -9.32
C VAL A 317 19.01 7.76 -10.25
N LYS A 318 19.05 6.71 -11.06
CA LYS A 318 17.99 6.35 -12.03
C LYS A 318 16.69 5.98 -11.30
N GLY A 319 16.79 5.21 -10.21
CA GLY A 319 15.63 4.85 -9.40
C GLY A 319 14.96 6.07 -8.77
N THR A 320 15.73 7.00 -8.18
CA THR A 320 15.22 8.24 -7.59
C THR A 320 14.62 9.15 -8.67
N LYS A 321 15.26 9.27 -9.83
CA LYS A 321 14.77 10.03 -10.98
C LYS A 321 13.43 9.48 -11.46
N PHE A 322 13.30 8.15 -11.59
CA PHE A 322 12.06 7.50 -12.00
C PHE A 322 10.94 7.71 -10.97
N ALA A 323 11.22 7.46 -9.69
CA ALA A 323 10.25 7.64 -8.62
C ALA A 323 9.74 9.10 -8.59
N TRP A 324 10.65 10.07 -8.70
CA TRP A 324 10.33 11.49 -8.76
C TRP A 324 9.50 11.87 -9.99
N THR A 325 9.84 11.30 -11.16
CA THR A 325 9.10 11.54 -12.41
C THR A 325 7.63 11.13 -12.31
N VAL A 326 7.34 10.06 -11.60
CA VAL A 326 5.96 9.60 -11.37
C VAL A 326 5.30 10.35 -10.22
N ALA A 327 6.03 10.58 -9.12
CA ALA A 327 5.44 11.15 -7.91
C ALA A 327 5.11 12.63 -8.03
N LEU A 328 5.98 13.42 -8.67
CA LEU A 328 5.82 14.88 -8.72
C LEU A 328 4.51 15.32 -9.41
N PRO A 329 4.18 14.87 -10.64
CA PRO A 329 2.92 15.28 -11.28
C PRO A 329 1.70 14.84 -10.47
N MET A 330 1.74 13.67 -9.84
CA MET A 330 0.65 13.18 -9.00
C MET A 330 0.50 14.05 -7.73
N ALA A 331 1.60 14.41 -7.08
CA ALA A 331 1.58 15.29 -5.92
C ALA A 331 1.07 16.70 -6.29
N LEU A 332 1.48 17.25 -7.43
CA LEU A 332 0.99 18.53 -7.93
C LEU A 332 -0.51 18.50 -8.21
N LEU A 333 -1.00 17.47 -8.89
CA LEU A 333 -2.42 17.29 -9.18
C LEU A 333 -3.26 17.16 -7.90
N LEU A 334 -2.81 16.36 -6.94
CA LEU A 334 -3.52 16.17 -5.67
C LEU A 334 -3.50 17.43 -4.81
N SER A 335 -2.38 18.14 -4.76
CA SER A 335 -2.25 19.35 -3.96
C SER A 335 -3.03 20.53 -4.59
N LEU A 336 -2.83 20.82 -5.87
CA LEU A 336 -3.49 21.94 -6.56
C LEU A 336 -4.95 21.65 -6.88
N GLY A 337 -5.29 20.39 -7.11
CA GLY A 337 -6.66 19.93 -7.35
C GLY A 337 -7.45 19.61 -6.09
N ALA A 338 -6.90 19.77 -4.88
CA ALA A 338 -7.55 19.37 -3.64
C ALA A 338 -8.94 19.98 -3.46
N GLY A 339 -9.11 21.28 -3.73
CA GLY A 339 -10.40 21.97 -3.70
C GLY A 339 -11.40 21.40 -4.71
N PRO A 340 -11.11 21.40 -6.02
CA PRO A 340 -11.94 20.74 -7.03
C PRO A 340 -12.23 19.28 -6.76
N ILE A 341 -11.25 18.49 -6.26
CA ILE A 341 -11.46 17.09 -5.87
C ILE A 341 -12.49 17.02 -4.74
N GLN A 342 -12.33 17.79 -3.68
CA GLN A 342 -13.25 17.80 -2.54
C GLN A 342 -14.67 18.20 -2.98
N ALA A 343 -14.80 19.24 -3.78
CA ALA A 343 -16.09 19.71 -4.25
C ALA A 343 -16.81 18.68 -5.15
N ASN A 344 -16.12 18.11 -6.12
CA ASN A 344 -16.72 17.19 -7.11
C ASN A 344 -16.79 15.75 -6.62
N TRP A 345 -15.78 15.27 -5.87
CA TRP A 345 -15.71 13.89 -5.43
C TRP A 345 -16.45 13.67 -4.10
N LEU A 346 -16.18 14.50 -3.09
CA LEU A 346 -16.82 14.40 -1.77
C LEU A 346 -18.10 15.23 -1.65
N GLY A 347 -18.45 16.02 -2.66
CA GLY A 347 -19.66 16.83 -2.70
C GLY A 347 -19.70 17.94 -1.64
N GLY A 348 -18.53 18.52 -1.31
CA GLY A 348 -18.41 19.61 -0.32
C GLY A 348 -18.59 19.20 1.15
N ARG A 349 -18.78 17.90 1.45
CA ARG A 349 -19.18 17.41 2.78
C ARG A 349 -18.03 17.17 3.76
N ALA A 350 -16.80 17.30 3.32
CA ALA A 350 -15.60 17.13 4.13
C ALA A 350 -14.58 18.24 3.84
N PRO A 351 -14.86 19.49 4.24
CA PRO A 351 -13.98 20.63 3.92
C PRO A 351 -12.56 20.42 4.47
N ASP A 352 -12.42 19.85 5.65
CA ASP A 352 -11.11 19.57 6.27
C ASP A 352 -10.24 18.57 5.46
N ALA A 353 -10.83 17.82 4.53
CA ALA A 353 -10.07 16.94 3.65
C ALA A 353 -9.19 17.68 2.66
N VAL A 354 -9.44 18.97 2.36
CA VAL A 354 -8.65 19.77 1.40
C VAL A 354 -7.23 19.94 1.91
N GLY A 355 -7.06 20.53 3.10
CA GLY A 355 -5.74 20.76 3.67
C GLY A 355 -5.01 19.45 3.98
N VAL A 356 -5.71 18.44 4.48
CA VAL A 356 -5.15 17.10 4.68
C VAL A 356 -4.62 16.52 3.36
N LEU A 357 -5.38 16.60 2.27
CA LEU A 357 -4.97 16.12 0.95
C LEU A 357 -3.74 16.86 0.43
N GLN A 358 -3.71 18.20 0.58
CA GLN A 358 -2.59 19.03 0.16
C GLN A 358 -1.30 18.67 0.88
N VAL A 359 -1.37 18.56 2.20
CA VAL A 359 -0.19 18.23 3.02
C VAL A 359 0.26 16.79 2.78
N PHE A 360 -0.67 15.84 2.71
CA PHE A 360 -0.30 14.43 2.42
C PHE A 360 0.18 14.22 0.98
N ALA A 361 -0.19 15.05 0.03
CA ALA A 361 0.43 15.03 -1.31
C ALA A 361 1.94 15.37 -1.23
N ALA A 362 2.33 16.29 -0.34
CA ALA A 362 3.74 16.57 -0.07
C ALA A 362 4.42 15.43 0.72
N VAL A 363 3.74 14.82 1.72
CA VAL A 363 4.23 13.62 2.41
C VAL A 363 4.48 12.50 1.41
N PHE A 364 3.53 12.23 0.53
CA PHE A 364 3.68 11.24 -0.53
C PHE A 364 4.90 11.49 -1.41
N LEU A 365 5.13 12.74 -1.81
CA LEU A 365 6.29 13.11 -2.63
C LEU A 365 7.61 12.81 -1.93
N VAL A 366 7.71 13.09 -0.62
CA VAL A 366 8.89 12.77 0.19
C VAL A 366 9.09 11.27 0.27
N ILE A 367 8.04 10.51 0.59
CA ILE A 367 8.09 9.03 0.71
C ILE A 367 8.50 8.41 -0.63
N ALA A 368 7.84 8.79 -1.72
CA ALA A 368 8.12 8.26 -3.05
C ALA A 368 9.58 8.49 -3.49
N THR A 369 10.11 9.68 -3.18
CA THR A 369 11.51 10.03 -3.47
C THR A 369 12.49 9.20 -2.66
N SER A 370 12.12 8.80 -1.45
CA SER A 370 12.99 8.03 -0.54
C SER A 370 12.96 6.52 -0.78
N LEU A 371 11.99 5.97 -1.51
CA LEU A 371 11.86 4.53 -1.77
C LEU A 371 13.13 3.89 -2.40
N PRO A 372 13.79 4.49 -3.40
CA PRO A 372 15.03 3.94 -3.93
C PRO A 372 16.18 3.98 -2.93
N ALA A 373 16.25 5.04 -2.10
CA ALA A 373 17.25 5.14 -1.03
C ALA A 373 17.03 4.07 0.05
N GLU A 374 15.78 3.79 0.41
CA GLU A 374 15.40 2.70 1.30
C GLU A 374 15.84 1.34 0.73
N SER A 375 15.52 1.07 -0.52
CA SER A 375 15.87 -0.18 -1.21
C SER A 375 17.38 -0.42 -1.23
N VAL A 376 18.16 0.62 -1.51
CA VAL A 376 19.62 0.55 -1.49
C VAL A 376 20.15 0.31 -0.07
N LEU A 377 19.68 1.05 0.93
CA LEU A 377 20.11 0.88 2.32
C LEU A 377 19.77 -0.50 2.88
N LEU A 378 18.61 -1.06 2.50
CA LEU A 378 18.25 -2.45 2.80
C LEU A 378 19.20 -3.42 2.11
N GLY A 379 19.52 -3.19 0.82
CA GLY A 379 20.42 -4.03 0.03
C GLY A 379 21.83 -4.11 0.57
N VAL A 380 22.38 -2.98 1.05
CA VAL A 380 23.71 -2.89 1.69
C VAL A 380 23.68 -3.21 3.20
N GLY A 381 22.56 -3.68 3.75
CA GLY A 381 22.44 -4.17 5.11
C GLY A 381 22.36 -3.09 6.21
N ARG A 382 22.11 -1.81 5.86
CA ARG A 382 22.02 -0.71 6.86
C ARG A 382 20.64 -0.61 7.52
N THR A 383 20.09 -1.72 7.96
CA THR A 383 18.74 -1.84 8.54
C THR A 383 18.54 -1.04 9.83
N ARG A 384 19.60 -0.94 10.68
CA ARG A 384 19.55 -0.15 11.93
C ARG A 384 19.32 1.34 11.67
N LEU A 385 19.93 1.88 10.62
CA LEU A 385 19.73 3.27 10.23
C LEU A 385 18.27 3.50 9.80
N LEU A 386 17.72 2.63 9.00
CA LEU A 386 16.31 2.72 8.54
C LEU A 386 15.34 2.65 9.72
N ALA A 387 15.58 1.75 10.68
CA ALA A 387 14.78 1.68 11.90
C ALA A 387 14.85 3.00 12.69
N GLY A 388 16.06 3.57 12.82
CA GLY A 388 16.27 4.88 13.46
C GLY A 388 15.52 6.01 12.74
N CYS A 389 15.57 6.05 11.41
CA CYS A 389 14.83 7.04 10.60
C CYS A 389 13.31 6.91 10.81
N GLY A 390 12.77 5.70 10.79
CA GLY A 390 11.34 5.46 11.01
C GLY A 390 10.91 5.85 12.42
N THR A 391 11.70 5.51 13.44
CA THR A 391 11.43 5.90 14.83
C THR A 391 11.48 7.42 15.01
N ALA A 392 12.48 8.09 14.45
CA ALA A 392 12.61 9.55 14.51
C ALA A 392 11.42 10.22 13.80
N GLN A 393 11.03 9.72 12.63
CA GLN A 393 9.83 10.19 11.92
C GLN A 393 8.57 10.07 12.80
N ALA A 394 8.36 8.92 13.44
CA ALA A 394 7.22 8.68 14.31
C ALA A 394 7.19 9.65 15.49
N VAL A 395 8.31 9.79 16.18
CA VAL A 395 8.43 10.68 17.36
C VAL A 395 8.16 12.13 16.95
N ILE A 396 8.76 12.61 15.87
CA ILE A 396 8.55 13.98 15.38
C ILE A 396 7.10 14.18 14.95
N THR A 397 6.51 13.21 14.23
CA THR A 397 5.10 13.28 13.81
C THR A 397 4.17 13.44 15.00
N LEU A 398 4.36 12.66 16.06
CA LEU A 398 3.52 12.73 17.25
C LEU A 398 3.80 13.98 18.08
N ALA A 399 5.07 14.31 18.30
CA ALA A 399 5.47 15.45 19.12
C ALA A 399 5.00 16.80 18.54
N LEU A 400 4.96 16.93 17.22
CA LEU A 400 4.47 18.14 16.54
C LEU A 400 2.99 18.02 16.16
N GLY A 401 2.56 16.88 15.65
CA GLY A 401 1.21 16.68 15.13
C GLY A 401 0.15 16.79 16.20
N VAL A 402 0.36 16.18 17.38
CA VAL A 402 -0.63 16.22 18.47
C VAL A 402 -0.90 17.64 18.97
N PRO A 403 0.10 18.47 19.32
CA PRO A 403 -0.14 19.87 19.69
C PRO A 403 -0.74 20.72 18.55
N LEU A 404 -0.33 20.47 17.31
CA LEU A 404 -0.87 21.18 16.16
C LEU A 404 -2.34 20.81 15.88
N THR A 405 -2.75 19.58 16.19
CA THR A 405 -4.14 19.15 16.02
C THR A 405 -5.09 19.97 16.90
N ALA A 406 -4.68 20.36 18.10
CA ALA A 406 -5.47 21.24 18.97
C ALA A 406 -5.73 22.63 18.36
N ARG A 407 -4.89 23.10 17.42
CA ARG A 407 -5.00 24.43 16.78
C ARG A 407 -5.55 24.38 15.34
N LEU A 408 -5.16 23.35 14.59
CA LEU A 408 -5.41 23.23 13.14
C LEU A 408 -6.33 22.05 12.80
N GLY A 409 -6.91 21.38 13.81
CA GLY A 409 -7.74 20.19 13.57
C GLY A 409 -6.97 19.08 12.83
N ALA A 410 -7.61 18.45 11.86
CA ALA A 410 -7.04 17.34 11.10
C ALA A 410 -5.74 17.68 10.35
N GLU A 411 -5.59 18.93 9.91
CA GLU A 411 -4.38 19.39 9.22
C GLU A 411 -3.15 19.40 10.13
N GLY A 412 -3.34 19.67 11.43
CA GLY A 412 -2.21 19.71 12.37
C GLY A 412 -1.44 18.41 12.42
N LEU A 413 -2.14 17.28 12.40
CA LEU A 413 -1.52 15.96 12.37
C LEU A 413 -0.85 15.67 11.02
N ALA A 414 -1.44 16.15 9.93
CA ALA A 414 -0.85 16.04 8.59
C ALA A 414 0.47 16.82 8.50
N TRP A 415 0.55 18.02 9.06
CA TRP A 415 1.79 18.80 9.15
C TRP A 415 2.85 18.11 9.99
N GLY A 416 2.47 17.52 11.13
CA GLY A 416 3.38 16.67 11.92
C GLY A 416 3.95 15.53 11.10
N ALA A 417 3.11 14.84 10.30
CA ALA A 417 3.54 13.76 9.42
C ALA A 417 4.51 14.25 8.33
N LEU A 418 4.27 15.44 7.76
CA LEU A 418 5.15 16.03 6.75
C LEU A 418 6.54 16.34 7.33
N VAL A 419 6.58 17.01 8.49
CA VAL A 419 7.86 17.36 9.13
C VAL A 419 8.61 16.10 9.54
N GLY A 420 7.91 15.09 10.10
CA GLY A 420 8.50 13.82 10.45
C GLY A 420 9.08 13.08 9.24
N ALA A 421 8.33 12.97 8.15
CA ALA A 421 8.79 12.35 6.91
C ALA A 421 9.96 13.12 6.29
N PHE A 422 9.89 14.44 6.25
CA PHE A 422 10.96 15.28 5.70
C PHE A 422 12.26 15.09 6.50
N PHE A 423 12.19 15.12 7.82
CA PHE A 423 13.37 14.90 8.66
C PHE A 423 13.92 13.48 8.51
N GLY A 424 13.10 12.46 8.72
CA GLY A 424 13.54 11.06 8.70
C GLY A 424 14.04 10.62 7.32
N GLN A 425 13.34 11.00 6.28
CA GLN A 425 13.60 10.51 4.93
C GLN A 425 14.46 11.48 4.10
N ALA A 426 14.06 12.75 3.96
CA ALA A 426 14.79 13.68 3.09
C ALA A 426 16.14 14.12 3.70
N ILE A 427 16.18 14.41 5.01
CA ILE A 427 17.40 14.90 5.67
C ILE A 427 18.36 13.76 6.08
N VAL A 428 17.83 12.61 6.50
CA VAL A 428 18.68 11.53 7.03
C VAL A 428 18.84 10.40 6.02
N GLN A 429 17.73 9.78 5.56
CA GLN A 429 17.76 8.56 4.76
C GLN A 429 18.36 8.76 3.37
N ILE A 430 17.90 9.78 2.60
CA ILE A 430 18.40 10.05 1.24
C ILE A 430 19.90 10.38 1.25
N PRO A 431 20.43 11.29 2.10
CA PRO A 431 21.87 11.55 2.17
C PRO A 431 22.68 10.35 2.66
N ALA A 432 22.12 9.50 3.52
CA ALA A 432 22.79 8.29 3.97
C ALA A 432 22.95 7.27 2.86
N ALA A 433 21.92 7.09 2.01
CA ALA A 433 22.00 6.24 0.82
C ALA A 433 22.97 6.79 -0.22
N ALA A 434 22.97 8.11 -0.46
CA ALA A 434 23.92 8.76 -1.36
C ALA A 434 25.37 8.50 -0.89
N ARG A 435 25.66 8.71 0.40
CA ARG A 435 26.99 8.42 0.98
C ARG A 435 27.39 6.95 0.89
N ALA A 436 26.42 6.03 1.06
CA ALA A 436 26.67 4.60 0.91
C ALA A 436 27.09 4.22 -0.51
N CYS A 437 26.64 4.99 -1.51
CA CYS A 437 27.00 4.82 -2.94
C CYS A 437 28.18 5.72 -3.37
N GLY A 438 28.89 6.36 -2.47
CA GLY A 438 29.98 7.28 -2.81
C GLY A 438 29.51 8.55 -3.55
N LEU A 439 28.26 8.97 -3.32
CA LEU A 439 27.64 10.16 -3.92
C LEU A 439 27.53 11.30 -2.90
N GLY A 440 27.73 12.54 -3.38
CA GLY A 440 27.27 13.72 -2.66
C GLY A 440 25.74 13.82 -2.71
N ALA A 441 25.10 14.20 -1.59
CA ALA A 441 23.65 14.40 -1.57
C ALA A 441 23.21 15.45 -2.60
N ALA A 442 23.98 16.53 -2.77
CA ALA A 442 23.73 17.57 -3.76
C ALA A 442 23.77 17.04 -5.20
N ASP A 443 24.70 16.12 -5.50
CA ASP A 443 24.81 15.50 -6.83
C ASP A 443 23.58 14.61 -7.11
N LEU A 444 23.11 13.84 -6.12
CA LEU A 444 21.90 13.05 -6.24
C LEU A 444 20.69 13.96 -6.52
N LEU A 445 20.50 15.01 -5.73
CA LEU A 445 19.40 15.95 -5.89
C LEU A 445 19.44 16.62 -7.27
N ARG A 446 20.62 17.08 -7.71
CA ARG A 446 20.78 17.73 -9.00
C ARG A 446 20.48 16.78 -10.16
N ARG A 447 20.98 15.55 -10.13
CA ARG A 447 20.81 14.58 -11.23
C ARG A 447 19.43 13.95 -11.27
N ALA A 448 18.84 13.67 -10.11
CA ALA A 448 17.57 12.97 -10.02
C ALA A 448 16.36 13.90 -9.95
N LEU A 449 16.42 15.00 -9.15
CA LEU A 449 15.24 15.82 -8.89
C LEU A 449 15.13 17.05 -9.79
N LEU A 450 16.24 17.71 -10.09
CA LEU A 450 16.23 18.97 -10.85
C LEU A 450 15.49 18.88 -12.20
N PRO A 451 15.68 17.83 -13.04
CA PRO A 451 14.95 17.68 -14.30
C PRO A 451 13.43 17.64 -14.10
N GLY A 452 12.98 16.95 -13.03
CA GLY A 452 11.56 16.87 -12.68
C GLY A 452 11.01 18.21 -12.22
N VAL A 453 11.76 18.93 -11.39
CA VAL A 453 11.36 20.28 -10.93
C VAL A 453 11.22 21.24 -12.12
N LEU A 454 12.18 21.26 -13.03
CA LEU A 454 12.15 22.12 -14.23
C LEU A 454 10.96 21.80 -15.15
N SER A 455 10.61 20.52 -15.25
CA SER A 455 9.42 20.08 -16.01
C SER A 455 8.11 20.33 -15.25
N GLY A 456 8.14 20.26 -13.92
CA GLY A 456 6.97 20.40 -13.05
C GLY A 456 6.53 21.84 -12.82
N LEU A 457 7.46 22.79 -12.76
CA LEU A 457 7.13 24.20 -12.51
C LEU A 457 6.14 24.80 -13.52
N PRO A 458 6.34 24.68 -14.85
CA PRO A 458 5.38 25.19 -15.83
C PRO A 458 4.02 24.51 -15.70
N VAL A 459 4.01 23.22 -15.42
CA VAL A 459 2.79 22.44 -15.21
C VAL A 459 2.07 22.90 -13.95
N ALA A 460 2.81 23.11 -12.85
CA ALA A 460 2.23 23.64 -11.61
C ALA A 460 1.56 25.00 -11.81
N VAL A 461 2.20 25.91 -12.55
CA VAL A 461 1.63 27.22 -12.90
C VAL A 461 0.36 27.07 -13.75
N ALA A 462 0.40 26.22 -14.78
CA ALA A 462 -0.76 25.99 -15.64
C ALA A 462 -1.93 25.36 -14.87
N LEU A 463 -1.65 24.35 -14.03
CA LEU A 463 -2.66 23.70 -13.18
C LEU A 463 -3.24 24.69 -12.15
N TRP A 464 -2.39 25.49 -11.52
CA TRP A 464 -2.84 26.49 -10.54
C TRP A 464 -3.76 27.53 -11.18
N TRP A 465 -3.41 28.02 -12.36
CA TRP A 465 -4.22 29.03 -13.08
C TRP A 465 -5.59 28.46 -13.52
N THR A 466 -5.63 27.21 -13.94
CA THR A 466 -6.84 26.60 -14.51
C THR A 466 -7.73 25.90 -13.48
N ARG A 467 -7.30 25.72 -12.24
CA ARG A 467 -7.99 24.95 -11.21
C ARG A 467 -9.42 25.43 -10.91
N ASP A 468 -9.61 26.76 -10.87
CA ASP A 468 -10.90 27.35 -10.49
C ASP A 468 -11.93 27.24 -11.63
N ALA A 469 -11.47 27.18 -12.89
CA ALA A 469 -12.31 26.95 -14.05
C ALA A 469 -12.83 25.48 -14.13
N VAL A 470 -12.14 24.54 -13.47
CA VAL A 470 -12.48 23.12 -13.51
C VAL A 470 -13.45 22.73 -12.40
N ALA A 471 -13.46 23.47 -11.28
CA ALA A 471 -14.31 23.16 -10.14
C ALA A 471 -15.79 22.98 -10.48
N PRO A 472 -16.44 23.81 -11.32
CA PRO A 472 -17.85 23.65 -11.70
C PRO A 472 -18.11 22.57 -12.74
N GLY A 473 -17.07 22.05 -13.42
CA GLY A 473 -17.20 21.14 -14.57
C GLY A 473 -17.39 19.66 -14.22
N GLY A 474 -17.44 19.32 -12.94
CA GLY A 474 -17.65 17.94 -12.48
C GLY A 474 -16.43 17.03 -12.65
N LEU A 475 -16.64 15.73 -12.41
CA LEU A 475 -15.56 14.72 -12.42
C LEU A 475 -14.90 14.55 -13.80
N ALA A 476 -15.68 14.72 -14.90
CA ALA A 476 -15.14 14.61 -16.26
C ALA A 476 -14.15 15.74 -16.57
N ALA A 477 -14.49 16.99 -16.20
CA ALA A 477 -13.60 18.12 -16.35
C ALA A 477 -12.34 17.99 -15.48
N LEU A 478 -12.50 17.48 -14.26
CA LEU A 478 -11.38 17.19 -13.36
C LEU A 478 -10.45 16.12 -13.94
N ALA A 479 -11.00 15.05 -14.53
CA ALA A 479 -10.21 14.00 -15.17
C ALA A 479 -9.47 14.53 -16.42
N ALA A 480 -10.12 15.33 -17.24
CA ALA A 480 -9.50 15.96 -18.41
C ALA A 480 -8.37 16.92 -18.00
N TRP A 481 -8.58 17.73 -16.97
CA TRP A 481 -7.59 18.65 -16.42
C TRP A 481 -6.37 17.88 -15.86
N ALA A 482 -6.61 16.83 -15.08
CA ALA A 482 -5.54 15.99 -14.54
C ALA A 482 -4.77 15.28 -15.67
N GLY A 483 -5.48 14.68 -16.64
CA GLY A 483 -4.87 14.03 -17.81
C GLY A 483 -4.05 15.00 -18.66
N GLY A 484 -4.54 16.21 -18.89
CA GLY A 484 -3.81 17.29 -19.57
C GLY A 484 -2.53 17.67 -18.82
N GLY A 485 -2.61 17.83 -17.51
CA GLY A 485 -1.43 18.14 -16.68
C GLY A 485 -0.36 17.04 -16.74
N VAL A 486 -0.77 15.77 -16.65
CA VAL A 486 0.15 14.61 -16.80
C VAL A 486 0.77 14.58 -18.19
N ALA A 487 -0.02 14.79 -19.24
CA ALA A 487 0.47 14.75 -20.63
C ALA A 487 1.50 15.86 -20.91
N ILE A 488 1.22 17.09 -20.43
CA ILE A 488 2.16 18.23 -20.56
C ILE A 488 3.45 17.92 -19.78
N TYR A 489 3.32 17.44 -18.53
CA TYR A 489 4.47 17.06 -17.73
C TYR A 489 5.32 15.97 -18.43
N ALA A 490 4.68 14.92 -18.90
CA ALA A 490 5.37 13.82 -19.59
C ALA A 490 6.10 14.32 -20.85
N GLY A 491 5.49 15.21 -21.63
CA GLY A 491 6.11 15.83 -22.80
C GLY A 491 7.33 16.70 -22.46
N LEU A 492 7.21 17.51 -21.42
CA LEU A 492 8.33 18.34 -20.93
C LEU A 492 9.45 17.47 -20.34
N PHE A 493 9.09 16.49 -19.52
CA PHE A 493 10.08 15.60 -18.91
C PHE A 493 10.79 14.73 -19.95
N TRP A 494 10.09 14.29 -21.00
CA TRP A 494 10.70 13.56 -22.12
C TRP A 494 11.79 14.39 -22.80
N ARG A 495 11.60 15.71 -22.90
CA ARG A 495 12.58 16.61 -23.53
C ARG A 495 13.70 17.04 -22.59
N LEU A 496 13.40 17.33 -21.32
CA LEU A 496 14.33 17.93 -20.37
C LEU A 496 14.95 16.91 -19.41
N GLY A 497 14.22 15.84 -19.12
CA GLY A 497 14.55 14.90 -18.05
C GLY A 497 15.37 13.68 -18.50
N PHE A 498 15.15 13.16 -19.70
CA PHE A 498 15.83 11.97 -20.18
C PHE A 498 17.03 12.29 -21.08
N ASP A 499 18.15 11.61 -20.83
CA ASP A 499 19.31 11.60 -21.69
C ASP A 499 19.03 10.79 -22.97
N GLY A 500 19.94 10.90 -23.98
CA GLY A 500 19.79 10.17 -25.25
C GLY A 500 19.70 8.66 -25.08
N GLU A 501 20.55 8.10 -24.23
CA GLU A 501 20.58 6.66 -23.92
C GLU A 501 19.30 6.19 -23.20
N GLU A 502 18.81 6.97 -22.22
CA GLU A 502 17.58 6.66 -21.50
C GLU A 502 16.36 6.68 -22.42
N ARG A 503 16.29 7.64 -23.36
CA ARG A 503 15.20 7.71 -24.36
C ARG A 503 15.22 6.51 -25.29
N GLU A 504 16.40 6.08 -25.73
CA GLU A 504 16.54 4.92 -26.62
C GLU A 504 16.18 3.63 -25.89
N PHE A 505 16.66 3.47 -24.64
CA PHE A 505 16.28 2.35 -23.79
C PHE A 505 14.76 2.25 -23.60
N LEU A 506 14.10 3.36 -23.28
CA LEU A 506 12.64 3.39 -23.10
C LEU A 506 11.89 3.09 -24.42
N ARG A 507 12.37 3.59 -25.57
CA ARG A 507 11.76 3.29 -26.87
C ARG A 507 11.84 1.80 -27.22
N ILE A 508 12.99 1.18 -26.98
CA ILE A 508 13.20 -0.25 -27.26
C ILE A 508 12.29 -1.11 -26.37
N HIS A 509 12.20 -0.78 -25.07
CA HIS A 509 11.39 -1.54 -24.13
C HIS A 509 9.88 -1.30 -24.33
N ALA A 510 9.45 -0.08 -24.63
CA ALA A 510 8.07 0.21 -25.00
C ALA A 510 7.65 -0.58 -26.24
N ARG A 511 8.49 -0.64 -27.29
CA ARG A 511 8.22 -1.48 -28.46
C ARG A 511 8.08 -2.96 -28.12
N ARG A 512 8.93 -3.50 -27.24
CA ARG A 512 8.83 -4.90 -26.79
C ARG A 512 7.53 -5.19 -26.04
N VAL A 513 7.11 -4.30 -25.17
CA VAL A 513 5.83 -4.43 -24.44
C VAL A 513 4.65 -4.34 -25.41
N PHE A 514 4.65 -3.41 -26.37
CA PHE A 514 3.61 -3.32 -27.39
C PHE A 514 3.55 -4.56 -28.28
N VAL A 515 4.70 -5.11 -28.70
CA VAL A 515 4.77 -6.34 -29.50
C VAL A 515 4.28 -7.56 -28.71
N SER A 516 4.54 -7.63 -27.40
CA SER A 516 4.06 -8.72 -26.56
C SER A 516 2.56 -8.66 -26.25
N LEU A 517 1.92 -7.52 -26.47
CA LEU A 517 0.47 -7.32 -26.29
C LEU A 517 -0.34 -7.51 -27.58
N ASP A 518 0.33 -7.68 -28.74
CA ASP A 518 -0.33 -7.91 -30.02
C ASP A 518 -0.61 -9.42 -30.20
N PRO A 519 -1.87 -9.88 -30.02
CA PRO A 519 -2.21 -11.30 -30.13
C PRO A 519 -2.17 -11.84 -31.57
N THR A 520 -1.92 -10.98 -32.57
CA THR A 520 -1.95 -11.35 -33.99
C THR A 520 -0.58 -11.76 -34.55
N ARG A 521 0.50 -11.54 -33.79
CA ARG A 521 1.85 -11.97 -34.17
C ARG A 521 2.26 -13.22 -33.40
N THR A 522 1.76 -14.37 -33.85
CA THR A 522 2.48 -15.65 -33.67
C THR A 522 3.68 -15.60 -34.62
N GLU A 523 4.86 -15.31 -34.10
CA GLU A 523 6.08 -15.49 -34.87
C GLU A 523 6.28 -16.97 -35.22
N PRO A 524 6.83 -17.23 -36.45
CA PRO A 524 7.07 -18.56 -36.99
C PRO A 524 8.09 -19.37 -36.18
#